data_930a3beffce34975a83072fc3cae20e8
#
_entry.id   930a3beffce34975a83072fc3cae20e8
#
_cell.length_a   1.000
_cell.length_b   1.000
_cell.length_c   1.000
_cell.angle_alpha   90.00
_cell.angle_beta   90.00
_cell.angle_gamma   90.00
#
_symmetry.space_group_name_H-M   'P 1'
#
loop_
_entity.id
_entity.type
_entity.pdbx_description
1 polymer ?
#
loop_
_entity_poly.entity_id
_entity_poly.type
_entity_poly.pdbx_seq_one_letter_code
_entity_poly.pdbx_strand_id
1 'polypeptide(L)'
;MKHGTLTTKGNHVELRFERRLAHPPEKVWRALTENAELAHWFPARIDGPREVGAPLSFVFPGDESPPTTGKVSVFDPPRVLEYTWSGDVLRWELRPEGKGCLLVFTTIPGDRANVSRDATGWHFCLDNMEASLDGRPPAAHDKAYFSQLTAEYDARFGLGAFPAFLLGPANRVAADSLKLPGVEAYVFDGADGTQLTLCHAKSEATSAEQWRDFDEYLAVLEGTYVLTINGLEIQLGAGREFVIPRGARISGRYAAGTRTLHAFGGRAFQRAGAK
;
A
#
# COMPACT_ATOMS: atom_id res chain seq x y z
N MET A 1 -8.34 11.22 17.13
CA MET A 1 -7.60 10.02 16.68
C MET A 1 -6.49 10.48 15.75
N LYS A 2 -5.23 9.99 15.91
CA LYS A 2 -4.10 10.44 15.08
C LYS A 2 -3.94 9.64 13.77
N HIS A 3 -4.52 8.45 13.69
CA HIS A 3 -4.39 7.59 12.50
C HIS A 3 -5.21 8.09 11.33
N GLY A 4 -4.66 7.91 10.13
CA GLY A 4 -5.36 8.13 8.88
C GLY A 4 -6.50 7.14 8.65
N THR A 5 -7.46 7.55 7.85
CA THR A 5 -8.58 6.72 7.37
C THR A 5 -8.49 6.57 5.86
N LEU A 6 -8.77 5.36 5.36
CA LEU A 6 -8.83 5.06 3.94
C LEU A 6 -10.28 4.95 3.50
N THR A 7 -10.64 5.63 2.43
CA THR A 7 -12.00 5.58 1.85
C THR A 7 -11.91 5.37 0.34
N THR A 8 -12.69 4.43 -0.18
CA THR A 8 -12.81 4.25 -1.64
C THR A 8 -13.87 5.19 -2.19
N LYS A 9 -13.52 5.97 -3.22
CA LYS A 9 -14.43 6.86 -3.95
C LYS A 9 -14.34 6.58 -5.45
N GLY A 10 -15.37 5.93 -5.98
CA GLY A 10 -15.36 5.52 -7.38
C GLY A 10 -14.16 4.62 -7.70
N ASN A 11 -13.27 5.08 -8.58
CA ASN A 11 -12.09 4.34 -9.05
C ASN A 11 -10.79 4.68 -8.31
N HIS A 12 -10.81 5.55 -7.29
CA HIS A 12 -9.64 5.90 -6.50
C HIS A 12 -9.87 5.71 -5.00
N VAL A 13 -8.79 5.76 -4.23
CA VAL A 13 -8.83 5.78 -2.77
C VAL A 13 -8.37 7.14 -2.27
N GLU A 14 -8.96 7.59 -1.17
CA GLU A 14 -8.53 8.76 -0.43
C GLU A 14 -7.99 8.33 0.93
N LEU A 15 -6.78 8.74 1.24
CA LEU A 15 -6.18 8.64 2.55
C LEU A 15 -6.32 9.99 3.25
N ARG A 16 -7.00 10.01 4.41
CA ARG A 16 -7.36 11.24 5.12
C ARG A 16 -6.88 11.22 6.56
N PHE A 17 -6.28 12.32 6.97
CA PHE A 17 -5.86 12.59 8.36
C PHE A 17 -6.53 13.84 8.89
N GLU A 18 -6.80 13.83 10.18
CA GLU A 18 -7.26 15.00 10.92
C GLU A 18 -6.36 15.27 12.12
N ARG A 19 -5.97 16.53 12.31
CA ARG A 19 -5.17 17.00 13.44
C ARG A 19 -5.79 18.26 14.03
N ARG A 20 -6.13 18.22 15.32
CA ARG A 20 -6.48 19.42 16.08
C ARG A 20 -5.22 20.03 16.63
N LEU A 21 -4.87 21.21 16.10
CA LEU A 21 -3.66 21.93 16.41
C LEU A 21 -3.99 23.11 17.33
N ALA A 22 -3.18 23.32 18.38
CA ALA A 22 -3.36 24.44 19.32
C ALA A 22 -2.88 25.79 18.76
N HIS A 23 -2.65 25.85 17.47
CA HIS A 23 -2.08 27.01 16.75
C HIS A 23 -3.09 27.56 15.72
N PRO A 24 -3.13 28.91 15.55
CA PRO A 24 -4.05 29.50 14.59
C PRO A 24 -3.69 29.10 13.13
N PRO A 25 -4.68 29.14 12.21
CA PRO A 25 -4.49 28.74 10.82
C PRO A 25 -3.30 29.40 10.15
N GLU A 26 -3.02 30.68 10.42
CA GLU A 26 -1.92 31.44 9.81
C GLU A 26 -0.54 30.87 10.18
N LYS A 27 -0.37 30.39 11.42
CA LYS A 27 0.88 29.72 11.83
C LYS A 27 1.05 28.38 11.15
N VAL A 28 -0.03 27.60 11.07
CA VAL A 28 -0.02 26.28 10.40
C VAL A 28 0.17 26.46 8.88
N TRP A 29 -0.43 27.50 8.30
CA TRP A 29 -0.25 27.85 6.88
C TRP A 29 1.22 28.09 6.52
N ARG A 30 1.96 28.83 7.36
CA ARG A 30 3.41 29.00 7.16
C ARG A 30 4.14 27.68 7.19
N ALA A 31 3.80 26.80 8.14
CA ALA A 31 4.38 25.46 8.20
C ALA A 31 4.13 24.64 6.93
N LEU A 32 3.03 24.87 6.22
CA LEU A 32 2.69 24.21 4.94
C LEU A 32 3.31 24.84 3.71
N THR A 33 3.78 26.10 3.79
CA THR A 33 4.15 26.86 2.57
C THR A 33 5.59 27.39 2.57
N GLU A 34 6.19 27.63 3.73
CA GLU A 34 7.53 28.20 3.85
C GLU A 34 8.58 27.10 3.93
N ASN A 35 9.59 27.11 3.07
CA ASN A 35 10.62 26.07 3.02
C ASN A 35 11.42 25.94 4.34
N ALA A 36 11.61 27.03 5.09
CA ALA A 36 12.25 26.99 6.40
C ALA A 36 11.44 26.15 7.41
N GLU A 37 10.12 26.23 7.36
CA GLU A 37 9.22 25.46 8.22
C GLU A 37 9.04 24.02 7.71
N LEU A 38 8.88 23.84 6.38
CA LEU A 38 8.78 22.51 5.74
C LEU A 38 9.99 21.63 6.07
N ALA A 39 11.18 22.19 6.17
CA ALA A 39 12.41 21.44 6.49
C ALA A 39 12.37 20.67 7.81
N HIS A 40 11.45 21.01 8.73
CA HIS A 40 11.31 20.35 10.01
C HIS A 40 10.43 19.09 9.98
N TRP A 41 9.61 18.91 8.93
CA TRP A 41 8.63 17.85 8.94
C TRP A 41 8.33 17.23 7.57
N PHE A 42 8.48 17.99 6.47
CA PHE A 42 8.22 17.49 5.12
C PHE A 42 9.48 16.83 4.54
N PRO A 43 9.35 15.71 3.79
CA PRO A 43 10.52 14.94 3.37
C PRO A 43 11.33 15.60 2.26
N ALA A 44 10.82 16.65 1.61
CA ALA A 44 11.47 17.31 0.50
C ALA A 44 11.37 18.83 0.62
N ARG A 45 12.36 19.56 0.07
CA ARG A 45 12.23 20.98 -0.20
C ARG A 45 11.33 21.17 -1.41
N ILE A 46 10.42 22.14 -1.35
CA ILE A 46 9.49 22.44 -2.44
C ILE A 46 9.90 23.76 -3.08
N ASP A 47 10.38 23.72 -4.30
CA ASP A 47 10.73 24.90 -5.10
C ASP A 47 9.59 25.24 -6.08
N GLY A 48 9.36 26.51 -6.30
CA GLY A 48 8.33 27.05 -7.19
C GLY A 48 7.34 27.98 -6.49
N PRO A 49 6.61 28.80 -7.27
CA PRO A 49 5.59 29.71 -6.74
C PRO A 49 4.41 28.96 -6.13
N ARG A 50 3.84 29.52 -5.06
CA ARG A 50 2.59 29.02 -4.47
C ARG A 50 1.39 29.71 -5.12
N GLU A 51 1.18 29.42 -6.40
CA GLU A 51 0.13 30.04 -7.24
C GLU A 51 -0.57 28.96 -8.07
N VAL A 52 -1.87 29.10 -8.28
CA VAL A 52 -2.64 28.12 -9.06
C VAL A 52 -2.05 28.00 -10.47
N GLY A 53 -1.77 26.78 -10.88
CA GLY A 53 -1.17 26.45 -12.16
C GLY A 53 0.36 26.46 -12.18
N ALA A 54 1.03 26.96 -11.13
CA ALA A 54 2.48 26.99 -11.06
C ALA A 54 3.09 25.59 -10.94
N PRO A 55 4.22 25.33 -11.65
CA PRO A 55 4.97 24.09 -11.47
C PRO A 55 5.70 24.07 -10.12
N LEU A 56 5.78 22.90 -9.53
CA LEU A 56 6.56 22.63 -8.32
C LEU A 56 7.64 21.60 -8.60
N SER A 57 8.78 21.77 -7.92
CA SER A 57 9.90 20.83 -7.92
C SER A 57 10.17 20.39 -6.49
N PHE A 58 10.27 19.07 -6.27
CA PHE A 58 10.50 18.47 -4.95
C PHE A 58 11.90 17.88 -4.92
N VAL A 59 12.74 18.42 -4.05
CA VAL A 59 14.14 18.07 -3.91
C VAL A 59 14.36 17.38 -2.58
N PHE A 60 14.74 16.11 -2.59
CA PHE A 60 15.05 15.36 -1.38
C PHE A 60 16.46 15.71 -0.86
N PRO A 61 16.61 16.07 0.41
CA PRO A 61 17.93 16.37 0.97
C PRO A 61 18.84 15.13 0.93
N GLY A 62 20.04 15.30 0.34
CA GLY A 62 21.03 14.22 0.27
C GLY A 62 20.78 13.16 -0.80
N ASP A 63 19.74 13.30 -1.62
CA ASP A 63 19.49 12.45 -2.78
C ASP A 63 20.00 13.12 -4.04
N GLU A 64 20.80 12.39 -4.83
CA GLU A 64 21.34 12.84 -6.13
C GLU A 64 20.35 12.60 -7.29
N SER A 65 19.22 11.98 -7.02
CA SER A 65 18.20 11.73 -8.02
C SER A 65 17.60 13.03 -8.56
N PRO A 66 17.17 13.08 -9.83
CA PRO A 66 16.48 14.25 -10.36
C PRO A 66 15.26 14.62 -9.51
N PRO A 67 14.98 15.93 -9.30
CA PRO A 67 13.80 16.37 -8.58
C PRO A 67 12.52 15.80 -9.15
N THR A 68 11.60 15.41 -8.30
CA THR A 68 10.26 15.05 -8.73
C THR A 68 9.42 16.31 -8.94
N THR A 69 8.36 16.21 -9.75
CA THR A 69 7.59 17.38 -10.17
C THR A 69 6.13 17.30 -9.74
N GLY A 70 5.51 18.48 -9.68
CA GLY A 70 4.10 18.63 -9.42
C GLY A 70 3.57 19.99 -9.89
N LYS A 71 2.34 20.27 -9.52
CA LYS A 71 1.64 21.52 -9.92
C LYS A 71 0.64 21.91 -8.85
N VAL A 72 0.56 23.21 -8.54
CA VAL A 72 -0.46 23.74 -7.64
C VAL A 72 -1.82 23.75 -8.35
N SER A 73 -2.82 23.11 -7.75
CA SER A 73 -4.20 23.07 -8.25
C SER A 73 -5.14 24.01 -7.49
N VAL A 74 -4.92 24.21 -6.17
CA VAL A 74 -5.68 25.15 -5.35
C VAL A 74 -4.74 25.92 -4.43
N PHE A 75 -4.92 27.24 -4.34
CA PHE A 75 -4.19 28.12 -3.42
C PHE A 75 -5.13 29.17 -2.86
N ASP A 76 -5.64 28.95 -1.65
CA ASP A 76 -6.59 29.82 -0.94
C ASP A 76 -6.10 30.06 0.51
N PRO A 77 -5.16 31.00 0.69
CA PRO A 77 -4.59 31.28 2.01
C PRO A 77 -5.62 31.86 3.00
N PRO A 78 -5.57 31.48 4.29
CA PRO A 78 -4.81 30.38 4.87
C PRO A 78 -5.65 29.09 4.99
N ARG A 79 -6.58 28.84 4.07
CA ARG A 79 -7.62 27.81 4.20
C ARG A 79 -7.35 26.52 3.43
N VAL A 80 -6.92 26.64 2.16
CA VAL A 80 -6.76 25.46 1.28
C VAL A 80 -5.52 25.57 0.43
N LEU A 81 -4.69 24.54 0.49
CA LEU A 81 -3.58 24.31 -0.43
C LEU A 81 -3.75 22.92 -1.06
N GLU A 82 -3.69 22.84 -2.39
CA GLU A 82 -3.70 21.57 -3.09
C GLU A 82 -2.67 21.59 -4.21
N TYR A 83 -1.92 20.51 -4.32
CA TYR A 83 -0.94 20.32 -5.39
C TYR A 83 -0.76 18.84 -5.70
N THR A 84 -0.25 18.56 -6.89
CA THR A 84 0.19 17.21 -7.26
C THR A 84 1.66 16.99 -6.90
N TRP A 85 2.04 15.75 -6.62
CA TRP A 85 3.41 15.32 -6.40
C TRP A 85 3.60 13.90 -6.92
N SER A 86 4.38 13.73 -7.99
CA SER A 86 4.67 12.41 -8.61
C SER A 86 3.43 11.56 -8.94
N GLY A 87 2.31 12.21 -9.28
CA GLY A 87 1.04 11.55 -9.57
C GLY A 87 0.05 11.51 -8.42
N ASP A 88 0.50 11.74 -7.18
CA ASP A 88 -0.39 11.88 -6.03
C ASP A 88 -1.02 13.28 -6.02
N VAL A 89 -2.22 13.37 -5.44
CA VAL A 89 -2.84 14.66 -5.09
C VAL A 89 -2.73 14.85 -3.59
N LEU A 90 -2.19 15.98 -3.16
CA LEU A 90 -2.07 16.37 -1.76
C LEU A 90 -2.90 17.61 -1.49
N ARG A 91 -3.88 17.48 -0.60
CA ARG A 91 -4.80 18.56 -0.22
C ARG A 91 -4.76 18.81 1.28
N TRP A 92 -4.52 20.06 1.64
CA TRP A 92 -4.43 20.58 3.00
C TRP A 92 -5.56 21.57 3.22
N GLU A 93 -6.40 21.35 4.23
CA GLU A 93 -7.47 22.26 4.61
C GLU A 93 -7.31 22.68 6.07
N LEU A 94 -7.40 23.96 6.33
CA LEU A 94 -7.35 24.54 7.68
C LEU A 94 -8.71 25.15 8.02
N ARG A 95 -9.28 24.70 9.15
CA ARG A 95 -10.55 25.20 9.65
C ARG A 95 -10.33 25.77 11.06
N PRO A 96 -10.60 27.05 11.31
CA PRO A 96 -10.46 27.62 12.65
C PRO A 96 -11.31 26.85 13.68
N GLU A 97 -10.72 26.49 14.83
CA GLU A 97 -11.39 25.92 15.98
C GLU A 97 -10.94 26.62 17.26
N GLY A 98 -11.73 27.57 17.78
CA GLY A 98 -11.39 28.35 18.97
C GLY A 98 -10.09 29.17 18.77
N LYS A 99 -9.06 28.89 19.58
CA LYS A 99 -7.72 29.51 19.46
C LYS A 99 -6.77 28.72 18.53
N GLY A 100 -7.20 27.58 18.08
CA GLY A 100 -6.43 26.68 17.20
C GLY A 100 -7.09 26.47 15.87
N CYS A 101 -6.76 25.35 15.22
CA CYS A 101 -7.42 24.93 13.99
C CYS A 101 -7.50 23.40 13.86
N LEU A 102 -8.46 22.95 13.07
CA LEU A 102 -8.49 21.60 12.52
C LEU A 102 -7.75 21.61 11.19
N LEU A 103 -6.65 20.88 11.11
CA LEU A 103 -6.00 20.51 9.88
C LEU A 103 -6.62 19.23 9.34
N VAL A 104 -7.05 19.26 8.10
CA VAL A 104 -7.46 18.09 7.34
C VAL A 104 -6.49 17.91 6.19
N PHE A 105 -5.76 16.81 6.20
CA PHE A 105 -4.90 16.40 5.10
C PHE A 105 -5.53 15.24 4.36
N THR A 106 -5.69 15.37 3.05
CA THR A 106 -6.20 14.31 2.18
C THR A 106 -5.20 14.08 1.05
N THR A 107 -4.83 12.83 0.82
CA THR A 107 -4.04 12.45 -0.36
C THR A 107 -4.76 11.38 -1.15
N ILE A 108 -4.65 11.49 -2.49
CA ILE A 108 -5.10 10.49 -3.45
C ILE A 108 -3.83 9.87 -4.01
N PRO A 109 -3.42 8.69 -3.53
CA PRO A 109 -2.20 8.04 -4.02
C PRO A 109 -2.38 7.56 -5.47
N GLY A 110 -1.37 7.76 -6.28
CA GLY A 110 -1.30 7.24 -7.65
C GLY A 110 -1.13 5.73 -7.69
N ASP A 111 -0.48 5.15 -6.66
CA ASP A 111 -0.32 3.70 -6.49
C ASP A 111 -1.02 3.22 -5.19
N ARG A 112 -2.03 2.39 -5.36
CA ARG A 112 -2.79 1.81 -4.23
C ARG A 112 -2.02 0.73 -3.45
N ALA A 113 -1.01 0.11 -4.08
CA ALA A 113 -0.28 -1.01 -3.48
C ALA A 113 0.52 -0.60 -2.25
N ASN A 114 0.90 0.68 -2.16
CA ASN A 114 1.75 1.23 -1.10
C ASN A 114 0.99 2.05 -0.05
N VAL A 115 -0.34 2.07 -0.07
CA VAL A 115 -1.15 3.02 0.73
C VAL A 115 -0.90 2.95 2.25
N SER A 116 -0.59 1.78 2.82
CA SER A 116 -0.26 1.66 4.25
C SER A 116 1.12 2.23 4.57
N ARG A 117 2.08 2.05 3.67
CA ARG A 117 3.40 2.66 3.77
C ARG A 117 3.31 4.18 3.66
N ASP A 118 2.51 4.68 2.73
CA ASP A 118 2.26 6.11 2.55
C ASP A 118 1.56 6.69 3.78
N ALA A 119 0.56 5.97 4.32
CA ALA A 119 -0.10 6.34 5.56
C ALA A 119 0.87 6.44 6.73
N THR A 120 1.84 5.53 6.84
CA THR A 120 2.90 5.56 7.84
C THR A 120 3.81 6.77 7.66
N GLY A 121 4.26 7.03 6.44
CA GLY A 121 5.08 8.19 6.11
C GLY A 121 4.39 9.52 6.45
N TRP A 122 3.14 9.67 6.05
CA TRP A 122 2.34 10.86 6.36
C TRP A 122 2.03 11.00 7.85
N HIS A 123 1.82 9.90 8.56
CA HIS A 123 1.66 9.93 10.02
C HIS A 123 2.89 10.56 10.67
N PHE A 124 4.10 10.12 10.29
CA PHE A 124 5.36 10.68 10.81
C PHE A 124 5.55 12.14 10.44
N CYS A 125 5.28 12.50 9.19
CA CYS A 125 5.34 13.90 8.76
C CYS A 125 4.42 14.79 9.60
N LEU A 126 3.18 14.37 9.83
CA LEU A 126 2.21 15.14 10.62
C LEU A 126 2.59 15.22 12.11
N ASP A 127 3.12 14.16 12.71
CA ASP A 127 3.60 14.17 14.10
C ASP A 127 4.81 15.09 14.25
N ASN A 128 5.73 15.11 13.27
CA ASN A 128 6.87 16.03 13.26
C ASN A 128 6.42 17.49 13.04
N MET A 129 5.41 17.74 12.22
CA MET A 129 4.82 19.07 12.05
C MET A 129 4.21 19.56 13.37
N GLU A 130 3.43 18.74 14.08
CA GLU A 130 2.91 19.07 15.41
C GLU A 130 4.04 19.40 16.39
N ALA A 131 5.09 18.56 16.42
CA ALA A 131 6.25 18.79 17.28
C ALA A 131 6.95 20.12 16.98
N SER A 132 7.17 20.41 15.70
CA SER A 132 7.79 21.68 15.26
C SER A 132 6.94 22.89 15.63
N LEU A 133 5.62 22.85 15.40
CA LEU A 133 4.71 23.92 15.78
C LEU A 133 4.71 24.20 17.29
N ASP A 134 4.89 23.15 18.10
CA ASP A 134 4.97 23.22 19.57
C ASP A 134 6.38 23.56 20.07
N GLY A 135 7.38 23.74 19.21
CA GLY A 135 8.78 23.95 19.59
C GLY A 135 9.41 22.72 20.25
N ARG A 136 8.91 21.53 19.99
CA ARG A 136 9.46 20.26 20.47
C ARG A 136 10.36 19.61 19.41
N PRO A 137 11.38 18.82 19.82
CA PRO A 137 12.16 18.04 18.86
C PRO A 137 11.27 17.04 18.12
N PRO A 138 11.62 16.69 16.86
CA PRO A 138 10.93 15.67 16.12
C PRO A 138 10.98 14.32 16.86
N ALA A 139 9.94 13.52 16.70
CA ALA A 139 9.92 12.17 17.27
C ALA A 139 11.00 11.30 16.60
N ALA A 140 11.70 10.49 17.39
CA ALA A 140 12.63 9.51 16.86
C ALA A 140 11.81 8.38 16.21
N HIS A 141 11.87 8.29 14.90
CA HIS A 141 11.22 7.25 14.14
C HIS A 141 12.25 6.25 13.64
N ASP A 142 12.36 5.09 14.29
CA ASP A 142 13.23 4.00 13.86
C ASP A 142 12.51 3.05 12.87
N LYS A 143 13.27 2.16 12.25
CA LYS A 143 12.73 1.18 11.30
C LYS A 143 11.73 0.22 11.94
N ALA A 144 11.89 -0.12 13.22
CA ALA A 144 11.01 -1.03 13.93
C ALA A 144 9.62 -0.39 14.11
N TYR A 145 9.59 0.88 14.56
CA TYR A 145 8.34 1.62 14.69
C TYR A 145 7.66 1.88 13.35
N PHE A 146 8.44 2.16 12.28
CA PHE A 146 7.89 2.27 10.93
C PHE A 146 7.19 0.98 10.51
N SER A 147 7.84 -0.17 10.68
CA SER A 147 7.27 -1.47 10.31
C SER A 147 6.03 -1.82 11.13
N GLN A 148 6.06 -1.54 12.44
CA GLN A 148 4.91 -1.74 13.32
C GLN A 148 3.71 -0.89 12.90
N LEU A 149 3.91 0.40 12.67
CA LEU A 149 2.83 1.32 12.28
C LEU A 149 2.27 0.99 10.89
N THR A 150 3.12 0.52 9.95
CA THR A 150 2.65 0.03 8.65
C THR A 150 1.74 -1.18 8.80
N ALA A 151 2.11 -2.15 9.65
CA ALA A 151 1.26 -3.30 9.94
C ALA A 151 -0.06 -2.92 10.62
N GLU A 152 -0.05 -1.89 11.48
CA GLU A 152 -1.28 -1.34 12.07
C GLU A 152 -2.19 -0.71 11.01
N TYR A 153 -1.62 -0.02 10.01
CA TYR A 153 -2.38 0.53 8.88
C TYR A 153 -2.90 -0.56 7.95
N ASP A 154 -2.13 -1.62 7.67
CA ASP A 154 -2.61 -2.78 6.91
C ASP A 154 -3.85 -3.38 7.57
N ALA A 155 -3.80 -3.61 8.88
CA ALA A 155 -4.93 -4.12 9.63
C ALA A 155 -6.14 -3.18 9.61
N ARG A 156 -5.92 -1.87 9.74
CA ARG A 156 -7.00 -0.85 9.73
C ARG A 156 -7.66 -0.70 8.37
N PHE A 157 -6.90 -0.80 7.30
CA PHE A 157 -7.39 -0.65 5.93
C PHE A 157 -7.92 -1.96 5.35
N GLY A 158 -7.82 -3.07 6.11
CA GLY A 158 -8.18 -4.40 5.63
C GLY A 158 -7.27 -4.89 4.50
N LEU A 159 -6.06 -4.31 4.42
CA LEU A 159 -5.04 -4.70 3.44
C LEU A 159 -4.20 -5.85 4.01
N GLY A 160 -3.61 -6.64 3.13
CA GLY A 160 -2.75 -7.74 3.56
C GLY A 160 -3.50 -8.94 4.16
N ALA A 161 -4.81 -8.90 4.33
CA ALA A 161 -5.61 -10.03 4.80
C ALA A 161 -6.68 -10.44 3.76
N PHE A 162 -6.78 -11.74 3.52
CA PHE A 162 -7.96 -12.23 2.81
C PHE A 162 -9.20 -12.07 3.70
N PRO A 163 -10.38 -11.75 3.15
CA PRO A 163 -11.62 -11.68 3.92
C PRO A 163 -11.84 -12.96 4.73
N ALA A 164 -12.25 -12.82 5.99
CA ALA A 164 -12.34 -13.95 6.93
C ALA A 164 -13.23 -15.10 6.41
N PHE A 165 -14.28 -14.80 5.64
CA PHE A 165 -15.14 -15.83 5.06
C PHE A 165 -14.41 -16.72 4.05
N LEU A 166 -13.35 -16.21 3.40
CA LEU A 166 -12.52 -16.98 2.46
C LEU A 166 -11.58 -17.93 3.20
N LEU A 167 -11.15 -17.57 4.41
CA LEU A 167 -10.20 -18.34 5.23
C LEU A 167 -10.86 -19.38 6.13
N GLY A 168 -12.14 -19.69 5.89
CA GLY A 168 -12.86 -20.67 6.68
C GLY A 168 -12.25 -22.08 6.54
N PRO A 169 -12.31 -22.92 7.60
CA PRO A 169 -11.76 -24.29 7.57
C PRO A 169 -12.30 -25.13 6.41
N ALA A 170 -13.57 -24.92 6.01
CA ALA A 170 -14.21 -25.60 4.89
C ALA A 170 -13.57 -25.32 3.52
N ASN A 171 -12.83 -24.23 3.40
CA ASN A 171 -12.16 -23.84 2.15
C ASN A 171 -10.67 -24.24 2.16
N ARG A 172 -10.13 -24.69 3.29
CA ARG A 172 -8.72 -25.02 3.39
C ARG A 172 -8.35 -26.18 2.48
N VAL A 173 -7.25 -26.03 1.74
CA VAL A 173 -6.69 -27.10 0.92
C VAL A 173 -6.09 -28.17 1.81
N ALA A 174 -6.33 -29.44 1.50
CA ALA A 174 -5.73 -30.56 2.21
C ALA A 174 -4.21 -30.57 2.04
N ALA A 175 -3.46 -30.83 3.11
CA ALA A 175 -1.99 -30.77 3.10
C ALA A 175 -1.36 -31.77 2.11
N ASP A 176 -1.95 -32.94 1.98
CA ASP A 176 -1.56 -33.97 1.03
C ASP A 176 -1.88 -33.63 -0.43
N SER A 177 -2.86 -32.77 -0.65
CA SER A 177 -3.19 -32.20 -1.97
C SER A 177 -2.27 -31.03 -2.32
N LEU A 178 -2.00 -30.13 -1.37
CA LEU A 178 -1.15 -28.95 -1.60
C LEU A 178 0.33 -29.33 -1.80
N LYS A 179 0.86 -30.26 -0.99
CA LYS A 179 2.26 -30.72 -1.01
C LYS A 179 3.31 -29.61 -0.99
N LEU A 180 3.00 -28.52 -0.28
CA LEU A 180 3.83 -27.32 -0.21
C LEU A 180 3.94 -26.83 1.23
N PRO A 181 4.89 -27.39 2.02
CA PRO A 181 5.10 -26.99 3.40
C PRO A 181 5.39 -25.50 3.52
N GLY A 182 4.84 -24.84 4.54
CA GLY A 182 5.01 -23.42 4.77
C GLY A 182 4.03 -22.53 4.00
N VAL A 183 3.17 -23.10 3.14
CA VAL A 183 2.10 -22.36 2.44
C VAL A 183 0.74 -22.80 2.97
N GLU A 184 -0.10 -21.83 3.33
CA GLU A 184 -1.53 -22.04 3.56
C GLU A 184 -2.30 -21.72 2.28
N ALA A 185 -3.22 -22.59 1.90
CA ALA A 185 -4.03 -22.40 0.72
C ALA A 185 -5.53 -22.64 1.02
N TYR A 186 -6.37 -21.88 0.33
CA TYR A 186 -7.83 -21.92 0.42
C TYR A 186 -8.42 -22.01 -0.97
N VAL A 187 -9.28 -22.98 -1.23
CA VAL A 187 -9.82 -23.28 -2.55
C VAL A 187 -11.34 -23.09 -2.61
N PHE A 188 -11.80 -22.53 -3.72
CA PHE A 188 -13.21 -22.31 -4.05
C PHE A 188 -13.51 -23.02 -5.36
N ASP A 189 -14.50 -23.90 -5.36
CA ASP A 189 -14.90 -24.64 -6.54
C ASP A 189 -15.97 -23.87 -7.32
N GLY A 190 -15.75 -23.67 -8.61
CA GLY A 190 -16.78 -23.29 -9.55
C GLY A 190 -17.72 -24.45 -9.90
N ALA A 191 -18.95 -24.14 -10.29
CA ALA A 191 -19.94 -25.15 -10.67
C ALA A 191 -19.54 -25.95 -11.93
N ASP A 192 -18.67 -25.38 -12.75
CA ASP A 192 -18.13 -25.96 -13.99
C ASP A 192 -16.84 -26.77 -13.79
N GLY A 193 -16.39 -26.94 -12.52
CA GLY A 193 -15.17 -27.66 -12.18
C GLY A 193 -13.90 -26.80 -12.16
N THR A 194 -14.01 -25.51 -12.46
CA THR A 194 -12.92 -24.54 -12.25
C THR A 194 -12.64 -24.31 -10.76
N GLN A 195 -11.46 -23.83 -10.44
CA GLN A 195 -11.12 -23.50 -9.06
C GLN A 195 -10.42 -22.14 -8.95
N LEU A 196 -10.74 -21.42 -7.88
CA LEU A 196 -9.98 -20.25 -7.43
C LEU A 196 -9.23 -20.63 -6.15
N THR A 197 -7.93 -20.37 -6.07
CA THR A 197 -7.14 -20.69 -4.88
C THR A 197 -6.38 -19.45 -4.41
N LEU A 198 -6.45 -19.19 -3.12
CA LEU A 198 -5.67 -18.16 -2.44
C LEU A 198 -4.54 -18.87 -1.67
N CYS A 199 -3.29 -18.44 -1.91
CA CYS A 199 -2.12 -18.98 -1.22
C CYS A 199 -1.46 -17.90 -0.38
N HIS A 200 -0.95 -18.30 0.80
CA HIS A 200 -0.16 -17.43 1.67
C HIS A 200 1.07 -18.22 2.16
N ALA A 201 2.25 -17.84 1.72
CA ALA A 201 3.50 -18.44 2.17
C ALA A 201 3.92 -17.86 3.53
N LYS A 202 3.88 -18.66 4.58
CA LYS A 202 4.34 -18.28 5.93
C LYS A 202 5.86 -18.32 6.06
N SER A 203 6.51 -19.10 5.22
CA SER A 203 7.96 -19.21 5.07
C SER A 203 8.29 -19.38 3.58
N GLU A 204 9.57 -19.34 3.24
CA GLU A 204 10.00 -19.73 1.90
C GLU A 204 9.53 -21.15 1.58
N ALA A 205 9.04 -21.34 0.36
CA ALA A 205 8.54 -22.62 -0.10
C ALA A 205 8.78 -22.80 -1.60
N THR A 206 9.08 -24.03 -2.00
CA THR A 206 9.27 -24.39 -3.41
C THR A 206 8.41 -25.60 -3.75
N SER A 207 7.59 -25.49 -4.79
CA SER A 207 6.80 -26.59 -5.29
C SER A 207 7.65 -27.53 -6.16
N ALA A 208 7.31 -28.82 -6.15
CA ALA A 208 7.83 -29.75 -7.14
C ALA A 208 7.38 -29.35 -8.55
N GLU A 209 8.13 -29.77 -9.57
CA GLU A 209 7.70 -29.64 -10.95
C GLU A 209 6.40 -30.41 -11.17
N GLN A 210 5.46 -29.78 -11.86
CA GLN A 210 4.15 -30.34 -12.17
C GLN A 210 3.66 -29.83 -13.54
N TRP A 211 2.67 -30.49 -14.08
CA TRP A 211 1.93 -30.02 -15.26
C TRP A 211 0.44 -30.25 -15.05
N ARG A 212 -0.38 -29.50 -15.77
CA ARG A 212 -1.85 -29.62 -15.71
C ARG A 212 -2.44 -29.64 -17.11
N ASP A 213 -3.59 -30.25 -17.26
CA ASP A 213 -4.34 -30.35 -18.51
C ASP A 213 -5.34 -29.19 -18.73
N PHE A 214 -5.18 -28.13 -17.95
CA PHE A 214 -5.96 -26.89 -18.03
C PHE A 214 -5.07 -25.66 -17.91
N ASP A 215 -5.61 -24.52 -18.32
CA ASP A 215 -4.94 -23.22 -18.14
C ASP A 215 -5.02 -22.76 -16.69
N GLU A 216 -4.01 -22.01 -16.29
CA GLU A 216 -3.94 -21.40 -14.97
C GLU A 216 -3.66 -19.90 -15.10
N TYR A 217 -4.44 -19.06 -14.44
CA TYR A 217 -4.13 -17.66 -14.23
C TYR A 217 -3.54 -17.46 -12.84
N LEU A 218 -2.38 -16.81 -12.77
CA LEU A 218 -1.66 -16.52 -11.55
C LEU A 218 -1.54 -15.00 -11.38
N ALA A 219 -1.87 -14.49 -10.21
CA ALA A 219 -1.59 -13.11 -9.80
C ALA A 219 -0.86 -13.09 -8.45
N VAL A 220 0.18 -12.27 -8.36
CA VAL A 220 0.89 -12.01 -7.10
C VAL A 220 0.25 -10.80 -6.43
N LEU A 221 -0.35 -11.01 -5.26
CA LEU A 221 -1.03 -9.97 -4.49
C LEU A 221 -0.06 -9.22 -3.58
N GLU A 222 0.96 -9.97 -3.05
CA GLU A 222 1.96 -9.44 -2.13
C GLU A 222 3.24 -10.29 -2.20
N GLY A 223 4.39 -9.67 -1.95
CA GLY A 223 5.69 -10.35 -1.93
C GLY A 223 6.24 -10.67 -3.32
N THR A 224 6.97 -11.78 -3.40
CA THR A 224 7.64 -12.23 -4.63
C THR A 224 7.43 -13.71 -4.87
N TYR A 225 7.04 -14.04 -6.08
CA TYR A 225 6.89 -15.40 -6.58
C TYR A 225 7.79 -15.59 -7.81
N VAL A 226 8.57 -16.65 -7.81
CA VAL A 226 9.35 -17.04 -9.00
C VAL A 226 8.68 -18.24 -9.66
N LEU A 227 8.13 -18.02 -10.85
CA LEU A 227 7.57 -19.07 -11.68
C LEU A 227 8.68 -19.65 -12.56
N THR A 228 8.91 -20.96 -12.49
CA THR A 228 9.67 -21.66 -13.52
C THR A 228 8.68 -22.31 -14.46
N ILE A 229 8.73 -21.95 -15.74
CA ILE A 229 7.86 -22.50 -16.79
C ILE A 229 8.71 -23.03 -17.95
N ASN A 230 8.59 -24.32 -18.24
CA ASN A 230 9.38 -25.00 -19.27
C ASN A 230 10.89 -24.72 -19.16
N GLY A 231 11.42 -24.64 -17.94
CA GLY A 231 12.82 -24.37 -17.63
C GLY A 231 13.23 -22.89 -17.61
N LEU A 232 12.31 -21.95 -17.90
CA LEU A 232 12.57 -20.52 -17.81
C LEU A 232 12.06 -19.97 -16.47
N GLU A 233 12.90 -19.22 -15.75
CA GLU A 233 12.50 -18.52 -14.53
C GLU A 233 11.95 -17.12 -14.83
N ILE A 234 10.79 -16.80 -14.25
CA ILE A 234 10.12 -15.51 -14.34
C ILE A 234 9.85 -15.04 -12.92
N GLN A 235 10.43 -13.92 -12.53
CA GLN A 235 10.15 -13.31 -11.22
C GLN A 235 8.94 -12.39 -11.33
N LEU A 236 7.94 -12.64 -10.47
CA LEU A 236 6.71 -11.89 -10.37
C LEU A 236 6.64 -11.23 -8.98
N GLY A 237 6.59 -9.91 -8.98
CA GLY A 237 6.33 -9.10 -7.77
C GLY A 237 4.84 -8.80 -7.59
N ALA A 238 4.48 -8.11 -6.52
CA ALA A 238 3.11 -7.69 -6.25
C ALA A 238 2.51 -6.90 -7.44
N GLY A 239 1.25 -7.19 -7.77
CA GLY A 239 0.52 -6.61 -8.90
C GLY A 239 0.88 -7.20 -10.27
N ARG A 240 1.79 -8.19 -10.32
CA ARG A 240 2.10 -8.91 -11.57
C ARG A 240 1.26 -10.17 -11.71
N GLU A 241 0.93 -10.47 -12.95
CA GLU A 241 0.10 -11.61 -13.32
C GLU A 241 0.74 -12.41 -14.46
N PHE A 242 0.36 -13.67 -14.60
CA PHE A 242 0.83 -14.55 -15.66
C PHE A 242 -0.23 -15.59 -16.00
N VAL A 243 -0.40 -15.86 -17.30
CA VAL A 243 -1.23 -16.97 -17.78
C VAL A 243 -0.33 -18.16 -18.11
N ILE A 244 -0.56 -19.27 -17.43
CA ILE A 244 0.15 -20.53 -17.63
C ILE A 244 -0.70 -21.41 -18.53
N PRO A 245 -0.26 -21.71 -19.77
CA PRO A 245 -1.05 -22.53 -20.67
C PRO A 245 -1.07 -24.00 -20.24
N ARG A 246 -2.15 -24.68 -20.56
CA ARG A 246 -2.27 -26.14 -20.36
C ARG A 246 -1.07 -26.90 -20.93
N GLY A 247 -0.63 -27.93 -20.24
CA GLY A 247 0.49 -28.76 -20.65
C GLY A 247 1.87 -28.18 -20.35
N ALA A 248 1.98 -26.93 -19.87
CA ALA A 248 3.25 -26.37 -19.43
C ALA A 248 3.80 -27.11 -18.20
N ARG A 249 5.11 -27.35 -18.16
CA ARG A 249 5.80 -27.81 -16.94
C ARG A 249 6.13 -26.62 -16.08
N ILE A 250 5.68 -26.65 -14.83
CA ILE A 250 5.82 -25.52 -13.91
C ILE A 250 6.34 -25.97 -12.56
N SER A 251 7.09 -25.09 -11.92
CA SER A 251 7.32 -25.06 -10.46
C SER A 251 7.29 -23.64 -9.98
N GLY A 252 7.07 -23.44 -8.69
CA GLY A 252 6.96 -22.13 -8.09
C GLY A 252 7.78 -22.00 -6.81
N ARG A 253 8.45 -20.88 -6.63
CA ARG A 253 9.17 -20.54 -5.42
C ARG A 253 8.56 -19.28 -4.80
N TYR A 254 8.09 -19.40 -3.57
CA TYR A 254 7.51 -18.35 -2.77
C TYR A 254 8.55 -17.77 -1.82
N ALA A 255 8.74 -16.47 -1.79
CA ALA A 255 9.38 -15.81 -0.64
C ALA A 255 8.43 -15.80 0.57
N ALA A 256 8.97 -15.73 1.78
CA ALA A 256 8.15 -15.59 2.98
C ALA A 256 7.25 -14.34 2.89
N GLY A 257 5.99 -14.44 3.32
CA GLY A 257 5.00 -13.39 3.23
C GLY A 257 4.29 -13.27 1.88
N THR A 258 4.72 -14.02 0.85
CA THR A 258 4.10 -13.96 -0.48
C THR A 258 2.66 -14.44 -0.45
N ARG A 259 1.77 -13.66 -1.09
CA ARG A 259 0.37 -13.99 -1.28
C ARG A 259 0.05 -14.03 -2.78
N THR A 260 -0.60 -15.10 -3.20
CA THR A 260 -0.97 -15.30 -4.60
C THR A 260 -2.43 -15.70 -4.73
N LEU A 261 -2.99 -15.39 -5.90
CA LEU A 261 -4.27 -15.86 -6.35
C LEU A 261 -4.03 -16.70 -7.61
N HIS A 262 -4.61 -17.89 -7.62
CA HIS A 262 -4.58 -18.79 -8.77
C HIS A 262 -6.00 -19.11 -9.21
N ALA A 263 -6.31 -18.91 -10.48
CA ALA A 263 -7.56 -19.38 -11.08
C ALA A 263 -7.21 -20.52 -12.05
N PHE A 264 -7.81 -21.68 -11.83
CA PHE A 264 -7.57 -22.90 -12.58
C PHE A 264 -8.76 -23.22 -13.47
N GLY A 265 -8.51 -23.52 -14.74
CA GLY A 265 -9.50 -24.00 -15.69
C GLY A 265 -9.97 -25.42 -15.40
N GLY A 266 -9.58 -26.01 -14.30
CA GLY A 266 -9.93 -27.35 -13.82
C GLY A 266 -9.66 -27.53 -12.34
N ARG A 267 -9.78 -28.75 -11.84
CA ARG A 267 -9.59 -29.06 -10.42
C ARG A 267 -8.11 -29.35 -10.08
N ALA A 268 -7.48 -28.38 -9.43
CA ALA A 268 -6.07 -28.47 -8.99
C ALA A 268 -5.90 -29.04 -7.59
N PHE A 269 -6.83 -28.76 -6.66
CA PHE A 269 -6.70 -29.10 -5.25
C PHE A 269 -7.96 -29.74 -4.66
N GLN A 270 -7.77 -30.46 -3.56
CA GLN A 270 -8.83 -31.01 -2.72
C GLN A 270 -8.95 -30.24 -1.42
N ARG A 271 -10.18 -30.04 -0.93
CA ARG A 271 -10.45 -29.42 0.37
C ARG A 271 -10.08 -30.37 1.50
N ALA A 272 -9.61 -29.84 2.62
CA ALA A 272 -9.46 -30.59 3.84
C ALA A 272 -10.84 -31.11 4.30
N GLY A 273 -10.95 -32.43 4.54
CA GLY A 273 -12.20 -33.06 4.96
C GLY A 273 -13.22 -33.36 3.86
N ALA A 274 -12.90 -33.14 2.59
CA ALA A 274 -13.68 -33.71 1.48
C ALA A 274 -13.47 -35.23 1.44
N LYS A 275 -14.56 -35.99 1.61
CA LYS A 275 -14.57 -37.48 1.44
C LYS A 275 -14.81 -37.81 -0.03
#